data_8093755c6440a32fb2099e350a3f4b4a
#
_entry.id   8093755c6440a32fb2099e350a3f4b4a
#
_cell.length_a   1.000
_cell.length_b   1.000
_cell.length_c   1.000
_cell.angle_alpha   90.00
_cell.angle_beta   90.00
_cell.angle_gamma   90.00
#
_symmetry.space_group_name_H-M   'P 1'
#
loop_
_entity.id
_entity.type
_entity.pdbx_description
1 polymer ?
#
loop_
_entity_poly.entity_id
_entity_poly.type
_entity_poly.pdbx_seq_one_letter_code
_entity_poly.pdbx_strand_id
1 'polypeptide(L)'
;MYVSIGSRSNVSDSAAEADRARIFEFNPDGTDRKVYAWGIRNAVGIAFRPGTDELWMSTNERDEIGEDLPPDYISSVRPGGFYGWPWFYIGNHPDPRHKGKHPELADKVIAPDVLVQAHSATLNLCFYTGDQFPSEYKGDIFAAFHGSWNRTKRAGYKVVRVPFDHSTGKARGEYEDFVIGFVTSEGKVWGRPVGITVAKDGSLLISEDGNGTIWQVSYAR
;
A
#
# COMPACT_ATOMS: atom_id res chain seq x y z
N MET A 1 -3.73 -15.84 -10.97
CA MET A 1 -4.04 -14.40 -11.14
C MET A 1 -4.58 -13.85 -9.82
N TYR A 2 -4.15 -12.65 -9.38
CA TYR A 2 -4.62 -12.03 -8.14
C TYR A 2 -5.35 -10.73 -8.45
N VAL A 3 -6.45 -10.49 -7.72
CA VAL A 3 -7.29 -9.31 -7.91
C VAL A 3 -7.66 -8.74 -6.53
N SER A 4 -7.31 -7.49 -6.29
CA SER A 4 -7.75 -6.77 -5.10
C SER A 4 -9.07 -6.04 -5.36
N ILE A 5 -10.00 -6.13 -4.41
CA ILE A 5 -11.27 -5.39 -4.44
C ILE A 5 -11.39 -4.61 -3.13
N GLY A 6 -11.27 -3.30 -3.22
CA GLY A 6 -11.42 -2.40 -2.08
C GLY A 6 -12.85 -2.38 -1.52
N SER A 7 -13.00 -1.88 -0.31
CA SER A 7 -14.31 -1.67 0.32
C SER A 7 -15.17 -0.70 -0.48
N ARG A 8 -16.47 -0.83 -0.38
CA ARG A 8 -17.42 0.14 -0.92
C ARG A 8 -17.58 1.36 0.01
N SER A 9 -17.47 1.10 1.29
CA SER A 9 -17.64 2.11 2.33
C SER A 9 -16.36 2.38 3.09
N ASN A 10 -16.39 3.41 3.92
CA ASN A 10 -15.27 3.71 4.82
C ASN A 10 -15.10 2.64 5.91
N VAL A 11 -16.19 2.19 6.53
CA VAL A 11 -16.12 1.29 7.70
C VAL A 11 -17.40 0.46 7.92
N SER A 12 -18.23 0.22 6.91
CA SER A 12 -19.44 -0.59 7.06
C SER A 12 -19.12 -2.08 7.14
N ASP A 13 -19.88 -2.82 7.95
CA ASP A 13 -19.90 -4.29 8.00
C ASP A 13 -21.17 -4.88 7.39
N SER A 14 -21.85 -4.13 6.53
CA SER A 14 -23.08 -4.58 5.87
C SER A 14 -22.82 -5.67 4.82
N ALA A 15 -23.88 -6.38 4.42
CA ALA A 15 -23.82 -7.40 3.39
C ALA A 15 -23.29 -6.88 2.03
N ALA A 16 -23.34 -5.57 1.78
CA ALA A 16 -22.78 -4.96 0.58
C ALA A 16 -21.25 -5.03 0.49
N GLU A 17 -20.58 -5.40 1.58
CA GLU A 17 -19.13 -5.60 1.67
C GLU A 17 -18.71 -7.09 1.55
N ALA A 18 -19.65 -8.01 1.34
CA ALA A 18 -19.39 -9.46 1.40
C ALA A 18 -18.24 -9.94 0.51
N ASP A 19 -18.10 -9.37 -0.70
CA ASP A 19 -17.03 -9.69 -1.66
C ASP A 19 -16.03 -8.54 -1.84
N ARG A 20 -15.86 -7.69 -0.82
CA ARG A 20 -14.98 -6.52 -0.84
C ARG A 20 -13.97 -6.56 0.30
N ALA A 21 -13.05 -5.60 0.30
CA ALA A 21 -11.95 -5.53 1.25
C ALA A 21 -11.13 -6.83 1.28
N ARG A 22 -10.84 -7.35 0.08
CA ARG A 22 -10.22 -8.68 -0.15
C ARG A 22 -9.26 -8.67 -1.31
N ILE A 23 -8.35 -9.63 -1.25
CA ILE A 23 -7.58 -10.08 -2.41
C ILE A 23 -8.07 -11.47 -2.76
N PHE A 24 -8.43 -11.66 -4.02
CA PHE A 24 -8.84 -12.94 -4.57
C PHE A 24 -7.73 -13.56 -5.41
N GLU A 25 -7.65 -14.87 -5.35
CA GLU A 25 -6.86 -15.69 -6.26
C GLU A 25 -7.78 -16.38 -7.26
N PHE A 26 -7.32 -16.47 -8.50
CA PHE A 26 -8.00 -17.15 -9.61
C PHE A 26 -6.99 -17.96 -10.41
N ASN A 27 -7.45 -18.98 -11.09
CA ASN A 27 -6.70 -19.58 -12.19
C ASN A 27 -6.42 -18.52 -13.29
N PRO A 28 -5.41 -18.71 -14.16
CA PRO A 28 -5.13 -17.77 -15.25
C PRO A 28 -6.31 -17.54 -16.22
N ASP A 29 -7.20 -18.51 -16.36
CA ASP A 29 -8.43 -18.44 -17.17
C ASP A 29 -9.60 -17.74 -16.47
N GLY A 30 -9.43 -17.28 -15.24
CA GLY A 30 -10.44 -16.59 -14.43
C GLY A 30 -11.36 -17.52 -13.63
N THR A 31 -11.16 -18.84 -13.69
CA THR A 31 -11.90 -19.81 -12.90
C THR A 31 -11.33 -19.98 -11.49
N ASP A 32 -12.01 -20.75 -10.62
CA ASP A 32 -11.59 -21.17 -9.28
C ASP A 32 -11.28 -19.97 -8.34
N ARG A 33 -12.22 -19.01 -8.25
CA ARG A 33 -12.11 -17.87 -7.35
C ARG A 33 -12.01 -18.30 -5.89
N LYS A 34 -10.93 -17.93 -5.23
CA LYS A 34 -10.68 -18.13 -3.80
C LYS A 34 -10.38 -16.81 -3.11
N VAL A 35 -10.79 -16.66 -1.84
CA VAL A 35 -10.33 -15.55 -1.02
C VAL A 35 -8.89 -15.83 -0.59
N TYR A 36 -7.95 -15.04 -1.09
CA TYR A 36 -6.53 -15.17 -0.73
C TYR A 36 -6.21 -14.46 0.59
N ALA A 37 -6.74 -13.24 0.79
CA ALA A 37 -6.64 -12.50 2.04
C ALA A 37 -7.85 -11.57 2.18
N TRP A 38 -8.17 -11.15 3.41
CA TRP A 38 -9.37 -10.35 3.70
C TRP A 38 -9.19 -9.39 4.86
N GLY A 39 -10.17 -8.51 5.05
CA GLY A 39 -10.09 -7.45 6.04
C GLY A 39 -9.09 -6.36 5.65
N ILE A 40 -8.88 -6.16 4.34
CA ILE A 40 -7.97 -5.17 3.76
C ILE A 40 -8.83 -4.06 3.16
N ARG A 41 -8.93 -2.92 3.84
CA ARG A 41 -9.87 -1.87 3.43
C ARG A 41 -9.77 -1.54 1.95
N ASN A 42 -8.58 -1.20 1.46
CA ASN A 42 -8.38 -0.87 0.05
C ASN A 42 -6.94 -1.13 -0.37
N ALA A 43 -6.63 -2.39 -0.72
CA ALA A 43 -5.36 -2.72 -1.36
C ALA A 43 -5.38 -2.20 -2.80
N VAL A 44 -4.54 -1.24 -3.13
CA VAL A 44 -4.50 -0.62 -4.47
C VAL A 44 -3.37 -1.20 -5.31
N GLY A 45 -2.15 -1.17 -4.82
CA GLY A 45 -1.01 -1.80 -5.47
C GLY A 45 -0.81 -3.22 -4.94
N ILE A 46 -0.57 -4.17 -5.85
CA ILE A 46 -0.12 -5.53 -5.52
C ILE A 46 1.02 -5.92 -6.44
N ALA A 47 2.06 -6.54 -5.88
CA ALA A 47 3.20 -7.03 -6.65
C ALA A 47 3.85 -8.25 -5.98
N PHE A 48 4.34 -9.18 -6.79
CA PHE A 48 5.17 -10.26 -6.28
C PHE A 48 6.59 -9.80 -6.05
N ARG A 49 7.15 -10.24 -4.93
CA ARG A 49 8.58 -10.08 -4.69
C ARG A 49 9.37 -10.94 -5.69
N PRO A 50 10.31 -10.35 -6.42
CA PRO A 50 11.08 -11.07 -7.44
C PRO A 50 11.77 -12.31 -6.89
N GLY A 51 11.62 -13.45 -7.62
CA GLY A 51 12.22 -14.73 -7.25
C GLY A 51 11.53 -15.46 -6.08
N THR A 52 10.35 -15.00 -5.65
CA THR A 52 9.56 -15.61 -4.58
C THR A 52 8.07 -15.67 -4.95
N ASP A 53 7.29 -16.41 -4.14
CA ASP A 53 5.82 -16.42 -4.21
C ASP A 53 5.17 -15.43 -3.21
N GLU A 54 5.96 -14.51 -2.65
CA GLU A 54 5.47 -13.51 -1.71
C GLU A 54 4.74 -12.38 -2.43
N LEU A 55 3.43 -12.30 -2.25
CA LEU A 55 2.63 -11.16 -2.69
C LEU A 55 2.76 -10.03 -1.67
N TRP A 56 2.96 -8.80 -2.15
CA TRP A 56 2.98 -7.57 -1.36
C TRP A 56 1.86 -6.64 -1.80
N MET A 57 1.38 -5.81 -0.87
CA MET A 57 0.32 -4.83 -1.12
C MET A 57 0.64 -3.47 -0.51
N SER A 58 0.11 -2.43 -1.13
CA SER A 58 -0.06 -1.09 -0.55
C SER A 58 -1.55 -0.86 -0.24
N THR A 59 -1.85 -0.32 0.93
CA THR A 59 -3.23 -0.24 1.42
C THR A 59 -3.55 1.15 1.93
N ASN A 60 -4.71 1.65 1.48
CA ASN A 60 -5.34 2.85 2.05
C ASN A 60 -6.31 2.43 3.14
N GLU A 61 -6.08 2.92 4.35
CA GLU A 61 -6.96 2.68 5.49
C GLU A 61 -8.15 3.63 5.55
N ARG A 62 -9.01 3.39 6.53
CA ARG A 62 -10.24 4.16 6.71
C ARG A 62 -9.98 5.58 7.23
N ASP A 63 -10.91 6.47 6.91
CA ASP A 63 -10.93 7.84 7.42
C ASP A 63 -11.73 7.97 8.75
N GLU A 64 -11.73 9.16 9.34
CA GLU A 64 -12.62 9.56 10.44
C GLU A 64 -12.31 8.92 11.81
N ILE A 65 -11.04 8.59 12.10
CA ILE A 65 -10.55 8.30 13.45
C ILE A 65 -9.59 9.42 13.93
N GLY A 66 -9.28 10.36 13.07
CA GLY A 66 -8.36 11.47 13.36
C GLY A 66 -7.35 11.67 12.24
N GLU A 67 -6.47 12.66 12.41
CA GLU A 67 -5.45 12.98 11.39
C GLU A 67 -4.30 11.95 11.34
N ASP A 68 -4.02 11.28 12.44
CA ASP A 68 -2.88 10.38 12.58
C ASP A 68 -3.27 8.90 12.68
N LEU A 69 -4.59 8.59 12.56
CA LEU A 69 -5.11 7.22 12.67
C LEU A 69 -6.21 6.94 11.63
N PRO A 70 -6.27 5.67 11.17
CA PRO A 70 -5.21 4.68 11.24
C PRO A 70 -4.14 5.01 10.19
N PRO A 71 -2.88 4.56 10.37
CA PRO A 71 -1.88 4.66 9.31
C PRO A 71 -2.28 3.81 8.11
N ASP A 72 -1.94 4.28 6.92
CA ASP A 72 -1.85 3.45 5.73
C ASP A 72 -0.69 2.44 5.90
N TYR A 73 -0.55 1.45 5.04
CA TYR A 73 0.53 0.48 5.19
C TYR A 73 0.95 -0.19 3.88
N ILE A 74 2.17 -0.73 3.90
CA ILE A 74 2.72 -1.64 2.90
C ILE A 74 3.05 -2.94 3.61
N SER A 75 2.60 -4.07 3.08
CA SER A 75 2.74 -5.35 3.78
C SER A 75 2.80 -6.54 2.82
N SER A 76 3.49 -7.59 3.25
CA SER A 76 3.34 -8.93 2.67
C SER A 76 1.92 -9.45 2.88
N VAL A 77 1.43 -10.23 1.94
CA VAL A 77 0.07 -10.80 2.00
C VAL A 77 0.15 -12.29 2.31
N ARG A 78 -0.39 -12.69 3.46
CA ARG A 78 -0.41 -14.09 3.87
C ARG A 78 -1.66 -14.80 3.35
N PRO A 79 -1.55 -15.99 2.75
CA PRO A 79 -2.70 -16.79 2.35
C PRO A 79 -3.64 -17.05 3.54
N GLY A 80 -4.95 -16.79 3.37
CA GLY A 80 -5.94 -16.87 4.43
C GLY A 80 -5.90 -15.75 5.46
N GLY A 81 -4.96 -14.80 5.34
CA GLY A 81 -4.69 -13.75 6.31
C GLY A 81 -5.84 -12.75 6.49
N PHE A 82 -6.06 -12.34 7.74
CA PHE A 82 -7.01 -11.30 8.12
C PHE A 82 -6.27 -10.04 8.60
N TYR A 83 -6.57 -8.87 8.01
CA TYR A 83 -5.89 -7.61 8.27
C TYR A 83 -6.71 -6.59 9.08
N GLY A 84 -7.91 -6.96 9.52
CA GLY A 84 -8.67 -6.25 10.57
C GLY A 84 -9.93 -5.54 10.07
N TRP A 85 -9.91 -4.85 8.93
CA TRP A 85 -11.05 -4.07 8.46
C TRP A 85 -12.32 -4.93 8.33
N PRO A 86 -13.52 -4.47 8.75
CA PRO A 86 -13.79 -3.14 9.31
C PRO A 86 -13.71 -3.07 10.84
N TRP A 87 -13.41 -4.15 11.53
CA TRP A 87 -13.56 -4.28 12.99
C TRP A 87 -12.32 -3.91 13.78
N PHE A 88 -11.14 -4.03 13.15
CA PHE A 88 -9.84 -3.74 13.76
C PHE A 88 -8.95 -3.01 12.76
N TYR A 89 -7.90 -2.37 13.27
CA TYR A 89 -6.82 -1.76 12.50
C TYR A 89 -5.46 -1.98 13.20
N ILE A 90 -4.38 -2.02 12.46
CA ILE A 90 -3.00 -2.21 12.94
C ILE A 90 -2.92 -3.30 14.03
N GLY A 91 -3.13 -4.54 13.66
CA GLY A 91 -3.27 -5.61 14.63
C GLY A 91 -4.64 -5.55 15.33
N ASN A 92 -4.68 -5.76 16.62
CA ASN A 92 -5.93 -5.94 17.36
C ASN A 92 -6.52 -4.64 17.97
N HIS A 93 -6.23 -3.47 17.41
CA HIS A 93 -6.87 -2.23 17.83
C HIS A 93 -8.32 -2.20 17.37
N PRO A 94 -9.32 -2.21 18.28
CA PRO A 94 -10.72 -2.21 17.87
C PRO A 94 -11.10 -0.89 17.18
N ASP A 95 -11.81 -0.99 16.05
CA ASP A 95 -12.40 0.18 15.42
C ASP A 95 -13.45 0.81 16.36
N PRO A 96 -13.43 2.13 16.59
CA PRO A 96 -14.37 2.78 17.52
C PRO A 96 -15.84 2.58 17.16
N ARG A 97 -16.18 2.45 15.86
CA ARG A 97 -17.57 2.22 15.39
C ARG A 97 -18.01 0.78 15.53
N HIS A 98 -17.08 -0.14 15.71
CA HIS A 98 -17.32 -1.58 15.82
C HIS A 98 -16.85 -2.17 17.15
N LYS A 99 -16.61 -1.30 18.14
CA LYS A 99 -16.12 -1.73 19.47
C LYS A 99 -16.94 -2.89 20.05
N GLY A 100 -16.24 -3.97 20.38
CA GLY A 100 -16.84 -5.19 20.95
C GLY A 100 -17.43 -6.16 19.92
N LYS A 101 -17.41 -5.84 18.61
CA LYS A 101 -17.79 -6.79 17.58
C LYS A 101 -16.62 -7.74 17.27
N HIS A 102 -16.95 -8.98 16.98
CA HIS A 102 -16.01 -10.03 16.54
C HIS A 102 -14.76 -10.20 17.41
N PRO A 103 -14.89 -10.28 18.75
CA PRO A 103 -13.75 -10.47 19.65
C PRO A 103 -12.93 -11.73 19.33
N GLU A 104 -13.56 -12.75 18.74
CA GLU A 104 -12.91 -14.01 18.30
C GLU A 104 -11.92 -13.83 17.14
N LEU A 105 -11.92 -12.65 16.49
CA LEU A 105 -10.99 -12.29 15.42
C LEU A 105 -9.80 -11.47 15.90
N ALA A 106 -9.84 -10.91 17.10
CA ALA A 106 -8.82 -9.97 17.59
C ALA A 106 -7.40 -10.54 17.51
N ASP A 107 -7.20 -11.79 17.92
CA ASP A 107 -5.90 -12.47 17.91
C ASP A 107 -5.50 -13.01 16.53
N LYS A 108 -6.37 -12.88 15.53
CA LYS A 108 -6.13 -13.32 14.15
C LYS A 108 -5.67 -12.18 13.25
N VAL A 109 -5.77 -10.94 13.72
CA VAL A 109 -5.41 -9.77 12.92
C VAL A 109 -3.91 -9.72 12.70
N ILE A 110 -3.51 -9.70 11.44
CA ILE A 110 -2.11 -9.56 11.04
C ILE A 110 -1.73 -8.08 11.15
N ALA A 111 -0.68 -7.80 11.93
CA ALA A 111 -0.06 -6.48 11.93
C ALA A 111 0.75 -6.29 10.63
N PRO A 112 0.60 -5.13 9.93
CA PRO A 112 1.34 -4.84 8.71
C PRO A 112 2.85 -4.73 8.94
N ASP A 113 3.64 -5.04 7.90
CA ASP A 113 5.11 -4.99 7.96
C ASP A 113 5.66 -3.55 8.05
N VAL A 114 5.06 -2.61 7.32
CA VAL A 114 5.51 -1.21 7.25
C VAL A 114 4.32 -0.27 7.39
N LEU A 115 4.29 0.47 8.49
CA LEU A 115 3.27 1.50 8.71
C LEU A 115 3.67 2.78 7.97
N VAL A 116 2.69 3.39 7.32
CA VAL A 116 2.83 4.62 6.56
C VAL A 116 2.02 5.72 7.25
N GLN A 117 2.50 6.96 7.19
CA GLN A 117 1.76 8.09 7.73
C GLN A 117 0.28 8.06 7.29
N ALA A 118 -0.64 8.21 8.24
CA ALA A 118 -2.07 8.16 7.99
C ALA A 118 -2.50 9.10 6.85
N HIS A 119 -3.40 8.64 6.02
CA HIS A 119 -3.97 9.38 4.89
C HIS A 119 -2.96 9.73 3.77
N SER A 120 -1.81 9.06 3.70
CA SER A 120 -0.85 9.24 2.59
C SER A 120 -1.41 8.77 1.26
N ALA A 121 -2.44 7.95 1.27
CA ALA A 121 -3.07 7.34 0.11
C ALA A 121 -2.03 6.58 -0.73
N THR A 122 -1.50 5.49 -0.17
CA THR A 122 -0.55 4.62 -0.87
C THR A 122 -1.24 3.93 -2.04
N LEU A 123 -0.77 4.17 -3.26
CA LEU A 123 -1.37 3.58 -4.45
C LEU A 123 -0.53 2.42 -4.99
N ASN A 124 0.16 2.61 -6.10
CA ASN A 124 0.94 1.53 -6.70
C ASN A 124 2.30 1.33 -6.01
N LEU A 125 2.79 0.10 -6.06
CA LEU A 125 4.14 -0.26 -5.65
C LEU A 125 4.80 -1.16 -6.70
N CYS A 126 6.13 -1.12 -6.74
CA CYS A 126 6.94 -2.08 -7.48
C CYS A 126 8.21 -2.44 -6.72
N PHE A 127 8.73 -3.64 -6.96
CA PHE A 127 10.07 -3.99 -6.53
C PHE A 127 11.09 -3.49 -7.56
N TYR A 128 12.20 -2.91 -7.08
CA TYR A 128 13.25 -2.48 -7.97
C TYR A 128 14.09 -3.67 -8.46
N THR A 129 14.01 -3.93 -9.75
CA THR A 129 14.72 -5.02 -10.42
C THR A 129 15.81 -4.53 -11.39
N GLY A 130 15.94 -3.20 -11.51
CA GLY A 130 16.93 -2.58 -12.40
C GLY A 130 18.36 -2.64 -11.86
N ASP A 131 19.29 -2.25 -12.71
CA ASP A 131 20.73 -2.16 -12.39
C ASP A 131 21.27 -0.72 -12.55
N GLN A 132 20.40 0.27 -12.73
CA GLN A 132 20.81 1.67 -12.92
C GLN A 132 21.14 2.36 -11.61
N PHE A 133 20.29 2.16 -10.58
CA PHE A 133 20.53 2.69 -9.23
C PHE A 133 21.59 1.87 -8.49
N PRO A 134 22.19 2.40 -7.40
CA PRO A 134 23.11 1.67 -6.55
C PRO A 134 22.56 0.30 -6.11
N SER A 135 23.44 -0.68 -5.97
CA SER A 135 23.06 -2.09 -5.70
C SER A 135 22.22 -2.28 -4.43
N GLU A 136 22.30 -1.37 -3.47
CA GLU A 136 21.52 -1.36 -2.24
C GLU A 136 20.02 -1.14 -2.44
N TYR A 137 19.62 -0.63 -3.64
CA TYR A 137 18.21 -0.43 -4.00
C TYR A 137 17.57 -1.68 -4.59
N LYS A 138 18.38 -2.64 -5.04
CA LYS A 138 17.89 -3.82 -5.75
C LYS A 138 17.10 -4.72 -4.82
N GLY A 139 15.84 -5.00 -5.16
CA GLY A 139 14.92 -5.80 -4.36
C GLY A 139 14.13 -5.01 -3.32
N ASP A 140 14.36 -3.70 -3.18
CA ASP A 140 13.53 -2.83 -2.35
C ASP A 140 12.22 -2.47 -3.06
N ILE A 141 11.21 -2.08 -2.28
CA ILE A 141 9.95 -1.56 -2.81
C ILE A 141 10.05 -0.05 -3.03
N PHE A 142 9.54 0.40 -4.18
CA PHE A 142 9.18 1.80 -4.40
C PHE A 142 7.67 1.92 -4.46
N ALA A 143 7.10 2.92 -3.76
CA ALA A 143 5.67 3.12 -3.67
C ALA A 143 5.27 4.58 -3.90
N ALA A 144 4.18 4.77 -4.66
CA ALA A 144 3.61 6.07 -4.95
C ALA A 144 2.57 6.45 -3.89
N PHE A 145 2.74 7.60 -3.25
CA PHE A 145 1.81 8.17 -2.28
C PHE A 145 1.08 9.33 -2.91
N HIS A 146 -0.21 9.15 -3.17
CA HIS A 146 -1.07 10.11 -3.88
C HIS A 146 -1.32 11.39 -3.09
N GLY A 147 -1.37 11.27 -1.76
CA GLY A 147 -1.50 12.38 -0.84
C GLY A 147 -2.89 12.59 -0.25
N SER A 148 -2.89 13.17 0.95
CA SER A 148 -4.06 13.36 1.80
C SER A 148 -5.01 14.45 1.26
N TRP A 149 -6.30 14.27 1.46
CA TRP A 149 -7.31 15.30 1.23
C TRP A 149 -7.91 15.84 2.54
N ASN A 150 -7.77 15.10 3.63
CA ASN A 150 -8.47 15.28 4.92
C ASN A 150 -7.53 15.54 6.11
N ARG A 151 -6.35 16.13 5.86
CA ARG A 151 -5.40 16.52 6.91
C ARG A 151 -5.14 18.02 6.91
N THR A 152 -4.98 18.61 8.10
CA THR A 152 -4.54 20.00 8.26
C THR A 152 -3.14 20.19 7.69
N LYS A 153 -2.19 19.33 8.06
CA LYS A 153 -0.88 19.23 7.42
C LYS A 153 -0.88 18.08 6.41
N ARG A 154 -0.66 18.41 5.15
CA ARG A 154 -0.65 17.42 4.05
C ARG A 154 0.35 16.28 4.33
N ALA A 155 -0.06 15.06 3.98
CA ALA A 155 0.77 13.86 4.01
C ALA A 155 0.76 13.20 2.62
N GLY A 156 1.75 12.35 2.34
CA GLY A 156 1.91 11.73 1.03
C GLY A 156 2.48 12.71 0.00
N TYR A 157 1.97 12.72 -1.22
CA TYR A 157 2.45 13.52 -2.38
C TYR A 157 3.94 13.29 -2.64
N LYS A 158 4.35 12.02 -2.69
CA LYS A 158 5.75 11.64 -2.84
C LYS A 158 5.88 10.20 -3.33
N VAL A 159 7.06 9.82 -3.73
CA VAL A 159 7.47 8.43 -3.89
C VAL A 159 8.41 8.08 -2.76
N VAL A 160 8.22 6.91 -2.19
CA VAL A 160 9.05 6.40 -1.10
C VAL A 160 9.76 5.11 -1.50
N ARG A 161 10.85 4.82 -0.81
CA ARG A 161 11.55 3.55 -0.80
C ARG A 161 11.25 2.81 0.51
N VAL A 162 10.95 1.53 0.44
CA VAL A 162 10.90 0.61 1.59
C VAL A 162 12.12 -0.29 1.50
N PRO A 163 13.13 -0.09 2.34
CA PRO A 163 14.34 -0.89 2.30
C PRO A 163 14.12 -2.29 2.87
N PHE A 164 14.81 -3.25 2.26
CA PHE A 164 14.84 -4.64 2.72
C PHE A 164 16.21 -4.97 3.33
N ASP A 165 16.19 -5.83 4.32
CA ASP A 165 17.40 -6.51 4.76
C ASP A 165 17.66 -7.70 3.82
N HIS A 166 18.66 -7.56 2.97
CA HIS A 166 18.99 -8.56 1.95
C HIS A 166 19.48 -9.90 2.54
N SER A 167 19.94 -9.91 3.79
CA SER A 167 20.38 -11.13 4.48
C SER A 167 19.22 -11.98 4.99
N THR A 168 18.14 -11.31 5.44
CA THR A 168 16.95 -11.96 5.99
C THR A 168 15.79 -11.99 4.99
N GLY A 169 15.84 -11.13 3.97
CA GLY A 169 14.77 -10.95 3.00
C GLY A 169 13.54 -10.25 3.55
N LYS A 170 13.63 -9.56 4.68
CA LYS A 170 12.51 -8.87 5.33
C LYS A 170 12.59 -7.36 5.10
N ALA A 171 11.43 -6.70 4.98
CA ALA A 171 11.37 -5.25 5.05
C ALA A 171 11.87 -4.77 6.43
N ARG A 172 12.55 -3.63 6.47
CA ARG A 172 13.11 -3.07 7.72
C ARG A 172 12.07 -2.45 8.65
N GLY A 173 10.78 -2.40 8.22
CA GLY A 173 9.69 -1.84 9.00
C GLY A 173 9.56 -0.32 8.90
N GLU A 174 10.35 0.33 8.06
CA GLU A 174 10.39 1.77 7.83
C GLU A 174 10.39 2.08 6.33
N TYR A 175 10.17 3.35 5.98
CA TYR A 175 10.30 3.84 4.61
C TYR A 175 11.08 5.15 4.58
N GLU A 176 11.70 5.44 3.44
CA GLU A 176 12.48 6.64 3.18
C GLU A 176 11.84 7.47 2.06
N ASP A 177 11.91 8.78 2.17
CA ASP A 177 11.51 9.68 1.09
C ASP A 177 12.47 9.54 -0.09
N PHE A 178 11.94 9.29 -1.30
CA PHE A 178 12.74 9.09 -2.50
C PHE A 178 12.54 10.23 -3.52
N VAL A 179 11.30 10.49 -3.95
CA VAL A 179 10.97 11.66 -4.77
C VAL A 179 9.97 12.51 -4.01
N ILE A 180 10.36 13.74 -3.71
CA ILE A 180 9.55 14.73 -2.98
C ILE A 180 9.40 16.00 -3.80
N GLY A 181 8.59 16.95 -3.30
CA GLY A 181 8.45 18.29 -3.89
C GLY A 181 7.16 18.49 -4.66
N PHE A 182 6.25 17.51 -4.73
CA PHE A 182 4.93 17.66 -5.37
C PHE A 182 3.97 18.60 -4.62
N VAL A 183 4.40 19.10 -3.46
CA VAL A 183 3.74 20.16 -2.71
C VAL A 183 4.73 21.30 -2.50
N THR A 184 4.33 22.53 -2.85
CA THR A 184 5.17 23.71 -2.66
C THR A 184 5.27 24.08 -1.17
N SER A 185 6.22 24.96 -0.81
CA SER A 185 6.36 25.50 0.54
C SER A 185 5.10 26.24 1.03
N GLU A 186 4.28 26.74 0.10
CA GLU A 186 3.00 27.41 0.38
C GLU A 186 1.82 26.41 0.52
N GLY A 187 2.10 25.10 0.44
CA GLY A 187 1.08 24.05 0.55
C GLY A 187 0.28 23.80 -0.74
N LYS A 188 0.67 24.36 -1.90
CA LYS A 188 0.01 24.10 -3.18
C LYS A 188 0.47 22.75 -3.72
N VAL A 189 -0.48 21.86 -3.96
CA VAL A 189 -0.25 20.59 -4.66
C VAL A 189 -0.19 20.85 -6.16
N TRP A 190 0.87 20.34 -6.81
CA TRP A 190 1.01 20.42 -8.25
C TRP A 190 1.21 19.06 -8.93
N GLY A 191 1.41 18.00 -8.17
CA GLY A 191 1.49 16.64 -8.69
C GLY A 191 1.02 15.63 -7.64
N ARG A 192 0.49 14.50 -8.11
CA ARG A 192 -0.06 13.42 -7.28
C ARG A 192 0.38 12.07 -7.84
N PRO A 193 1.46 11.45 -7.30
CA PRO A 193 1.95 10.17 -7.76
C PRO A 193 0.89 9.06 -7.67
N VAL A 194 0.75 8.25 -8.73
CA VAL A 194 -0.22 7.16 -8.84
C VAL A 194 0.46 5.84 -9.09
N GLY A 195 1.13 5.70 -10.24
CA GLY A 195 1.79 4.49 -10.70
C GLY A 195 3.30 4.59 -10.60
N ILE A 196 3.95 3.47 -10.35
CA ILE A 196 5.41 3.37 -10.39
C ILE A 196 5.83 2.04 -10.98
N THR A 197 6.84 2.07 -11.84
CA THR A 197 7.40 0.86 -12.45
C THR A 197 8.86 1.06 -12.83
N VAL A 198 9.59 -0.05 -12.98
CA VAL A 198 10.97 -0.06 -13.47
C VAL A 198 10.95 -0.12 -15.01
N ALA A 199 11.60 0.82 -15.66
CA ALA A 199 11.80 0.82 -17.10
C ALA A 199 12.89 -0.17 -17.54
N LYS A 200 12.98 -0.45 -18.84
CA LYS A 200 13.97 -1.40 -19.39
C LYS A 200 15.42 -0.98 -19.16
N ASP A 201 15.68 0.32 -19.09
CA ASP A 201 16.99 0.89 -18.81
C ASP A 201 17.35 0.93 -17.32
N GLY A 202 16.45 0.45 -16.46
CA GLY A 202 16.61 0.46 -15.01
C GLY A 202 16.20 1.76 -14.32
N SER A 203 15.76 2.79 -15.06
CA SER A 203 15.14 3.98 -14.48
C SER A 203 13.77 3.67 -13.87
N LEU A 204 13.25 4.58 -13.02
CA LEU A 204 11.87 4.50 -12.54
C LEU A 204 10.97 5.43 -13.34
N LEU A 205 9.80 4.92 -13.76
CA LEU A 205 8.73 5.71 -14.34
C LEU A 205 7.64 5.91 -13.29
N ILE A 206 7.23 7.16 -13.11
CA ILE A 206 6.21 7.57 -12.14
C ILE A 206 5.11 8.29 -12.90
N SER A 207 3.89 7.75 -12.90
CA SER A 207 2.73 8.49 -13.39
C SER A 207 2.11 9.32 -12.28
N GLU A 208 1.58 10.48 -12.63
CA GLU A 208 0.82 11.34 -11.71
C GLU A 208 -0.43 11.88 -12.44
N ASP A 209 -1.53 12.05 -11.70
CA ASP A 209 -2.83 12.43 -12.27
C ASP A 209 -3.20 13.91 -12.08
N GLY A 210 -2.41 14.67 -11.31
CA GLY A 210 -2.63 16.11 -11.13
C GLY A 210 -2.48 16.91 -12.43
N ASN A 211 -1.50 16.51 -13.28
CA ASN A 211 -1.25 17.14 -14.58
C ASN A 211 -1.27 16.12 -15.74
N GLY A 212 -1.47 14.82 -15.46
CA GLY A 212 -1.44 13.78 -16.47
C GLY A 212 -0.05 13.55 -17.06
N THR A 213 0.98 13.60 -16.22
CA THR A 213 2.38 13.45 -16.64
C THR A 213 2.99 12.12 -16.21
N ILE A 214 4.06 11.72 -16.91
CA ILE A 214 4.92 10.60 -16.52
C ILE A 214 6.32 11.14 -16.32
N TRP A 215 6.87 10.93 -15.14
CA TRP A 215 8.23 11.31 -14.77
C TRP A 215 9.17 10.11 -14.92
N GLN A 216 10.36 10.36 -15.44
CA GLN A 216 11.45 9.38 -15.43
C GLN A 216 12.50 9.82 -14.40
N VAL A 217 12.86 8.92 -13.49
CA VAL A 217 13.93 9.13 -12.52
C VAL A 217 15.09 8.22 -12.87
N SER A 218 16.22 8.82 -13.21
CA SER A 218 17.46 8.13 -13.61
C SER A 218 18.57 8.47 -12.62
N TYR A 219 19.47 7.51 -12.40
CA TYR A 219 20.68 7.73 -11.61
C TYR A 219 21.80 8.23 -12.51
N ALA A 220 22.29 9.45 -12.24
CA ALA A 220 23.49 9.98 -12.87
C ALA A 220 24.73 9.54 -12.07
N ARG A 221 25.66 8.87 -12.76
CA ARG A 221 26.97 8.48 -12.21
C ARG A 221 27.91 9.67 -12.18
#